data_d354e0143e4121b57dacbc9fa842420b
#
_entry.id   d354e0143e4121b57dacbc9fa842420b
#
_cell.length_a   1.000
_cell.length_b   1.000
_cell.length_c   1.000
_cell.angle_alpha   90.00
_cell.angle_beta   90.00
_cell.angle_gamma   90.00
#
_symmetry.space_group_name_H-M   'P 1'
#
loop_
_entity.id
_entity.type
_entity.pdbx_description
1 polymer ?
#
loop_
_entity_poly.entity_id
_entity_poly.type
_entity_poly.pdbx_seq_one_letter_code
_entity_poly.pdbx_strand_id
1 'polypeptide(L)'
;HRMMQLMGNDPYNFIISHSNKDLEQLSSFVHRTFKGSDFIYFVRALKHIYLNHGGLEFTFSQKLDLERMDKNINNFKKLFFELPHEKRIEKHVSDPLKGSAAKRLNMYLRWMVRPAKNKVDFGIWDRIKPSQLSCPLDIHSGNAARSLGLIKRKQNDQKALVELDERLREFDPNDPVKYDFALFGLGVNEKFNNNDLNKIV
;
A
#
# COMPACT_ATOMS: atom_id res chain seq x y z
N HIS A 1 10.15 -14.15 0.40
CA HIS A 1 10.81 -15.25 1.11
C HIS A 1 12.30 -14.94 1.38
N ARG A 2 13.14 -14.69 0.35
CA ARG A 2 14.58 -14.39 0.52
C ARG A 2 14.86 -13.19 1.43
N MET A 3 14.08 -12.10 1.36
CA MET A 3 14.24 -10.96 2.28
C MET A 3 14.01 -11.36 3.74
N MET A 4 13.00 -12.18 4.02
CA MET A 4 12.73 -12.68 5.36
C MET A 4 13.88 -13.52 5.91
N GLN A 5 14.44 -14.43 5.08
CA GLN A 5 15.59 -15.24 5.46
C GLN A 5 16.82 -14.39 5.81
N LEU A 6 17.10 -13.33 5.02
CA LEU A 6 18.21 -12.40 5.29
C LEU A 6 18.03 -11.61 6.58
N MET A 7 16.81 -11.47 7.06
CA MET A 7 16.47 -10.84 8.34
C MET A 7 16.20 -11.85 9.45
N GLY A 8 16.68 -13.10 9.31
CA GLY A 8 16.51 -14.15 10.33
C GLY A 8 15.05 -14.57 10.57
N ASN A 9 14.15 -14.33 9.62
CA ASN A 9 12.70 -14.52 9.71
C ASN A 9 12.02 -13.70 10.82
N ASP A 10 12.72 -12.75 11.43
CA ASP A 10 12.20 -11.76 12.37
C ASP A 10 12.57 -10.35 11.90
N PRO A 11 11.80 -9.78 10.96
CA PRO A 11 12.11 -8.49 10.36
C PRO A 11 12.05 -7.33 11.36
N TYR A 12 11.17 -7.40 12.35
CA TYR A 12 11.06 -6.32 13.35
C TYR A 12 12.31 -6.26 14.22
N ASN A 13 12.70 -7.40 14.82
CA ASN A 13 13.91 -7.46 15.65
C ASN A 13 15.15 -7.10 14.84
N PHE A 14 15.26 -7.61 13.61
CA PHE A 14 16.36 -7.24 12.71
C PHE A 14 16.42 -5.73 12.49
N ILE A 15 15.29 -5.08 12.16
CA ILE A 15 15.23 -3.62 11.92
C ILE A 15 15.71 -2.86 13.16
N ILE A 16 15.30 -3.26 14.36
CA ILE A 16 15.63 -2.52 15.59
C ILE A 16 17.06 -2.78 16.06
N SER A 17 17.57 -4.01 15.96
CA SER A 17 18.80 -4.46 16.63
C SER A 17 20.01 -4.68 15.70
N HIS A 18 19.85 -4.59 14.35
CA HIS A 18 20.93 -4.90 13.42
C HIS A 18 22.21 -4.10 13.68
N SER A 19 23.33 -4.77 13.46
CA SER A 19 24.67 -4.21 13.39
C SER A 19 25.04 -3.79 11.94
N ASN A 20 26.15 -3.10 11.77
CA ASN A 20 26.66 -2.82 10.43
C ASN A 20 27.02 -4.08 9.64
N LYS A 21 27.54 -5.11 10.32
CA LYS A 21 27.85 -6.43 9.71
C LYS A 21 26.60 -7.11 9.16
N ASP A 22 25.47 -6.99 9.86
CA ASP A 22 24.19 -7.57 9.40
C ASP A 22 23.70 -6.84 8.14
N LEU A 23 23.92 -5.53 8.05
CA LEU A 23 23.59 -4.75 6.85
C LEU A 23 24.47 -5.14 5.64
N GLU A 24 25.75 -5.45 5.85
CA GLU A 24 26.64 -5.89 4.78
C GLU A 24 26.13 -7.13 4.06
N GLN A 25 25.50 -8.06 4.78
CA GLN A 25 24.90 -9.29 4.21
C GLN A 25 23.77 -8.95 3.23
N LEU A 26 23.12 -7.80 3.37
CA LEU A 26 22.06 -7.36 2.48
C LEU A 26 22.58 -6.80 1.14
N SER A 27 23.87 -6.47 1.05
CA SER A 27 24.47 -5.78 -0.11
C SER A 27 24.33 -6.54 -1.42
N SER A 28 24.38 -7.88 -1.36
CA SER A 28 24.24 -8.78 -2.51
C SER A 28 22.79 -9.02 -2.94
N PHE A 29 21.80 -8.45 -2.23
CA PHE A 29 20.41 -8.66 -2.56
C PHE A 29 20.01 -7.94 -3.85
N VAL A 30 19.34 -8.66 -4.75
CA VAL A 30 18.73 -8.10 -5.96
C VAL A 30 17.37 -8.74 -6.19
N HIS A 31 16.37 -7.89 -6.38
CA HIS A 31 15.05 -8.30 -6.87
C HIS A 31 14.53 -7.27 -7.88
N ARG A 32 14.57 -7.60 -9.16
CA ARG A 32 14.24 -6.68 -10.26
C ARG A 32 15.08 -5.39 -10.17
N THR A 33 14.44 -4.24 -9.94
CA THR A 33 15.12 -2.94 -9.81
C THR A 33 15.47 -2.58 -8.36
N PHE A 34 15.11 -3.41 -7.38
CA PHE A 34 15.41 -3.23 -5.97
C PHE A 34 16.72 -3.95 -5.63
N LYS A 35 17.73 -3.20 -5.22
CA LYS A 35 19.10 -3.68 -4.97
C LYS A 35 19.41 -3.74 -3.46
N GLY A 36 20.53 -4.33 -3.11
CA GLY A 36 21.02 -4.40 -1.73
C GLY A 36 21.16 -3.03 -1.06
N SER A 37 21.66 -2.01 -1.78
CA SER A 37 21.72 -0.64 -1.28
C SER A 37 20.34 -0.07 -0.94
N ASP A 38 19.31 -0.40 -1.72
CA ASP A 38 17.93 0.01 -1.45
C ASP A 38 17.41 -0.70 -0.21
N PHE A 39 17.74 -2.00 -0.06
CA PHE A 39 17.34 -2.78 1.10
C PHE A 39 17.98 -2.25 2.40
N ILE A 40 19.28 -1.98 2.37
CA ILE A 40 19.99 -1.37 3.50
C ILE A 40 19.36 -0.05 3.89
N TYR A 41 19.06 0.81 2.91
CA TYR A 41 18.39 2.07 3.16
C TYR A 41 17.01 1.87 3.82
N PHE A 42 16.21 0.95 3.30
CA PHE A 42 14.88 0.64 3.84
C PHE A 42 14.94 0.20 5.29
N VAL A 43 15.90 -0.67 5.65
CA VAL A 43 16.11 -1.11 7.03
C VAL A 43 16.46 0.07 7.94
N ARG A 44 17.39 0.93 7.50
CA ARG A 44 17.78 2.14 8.26
C ARG A 44 16.63 3.13 8.42
N ALA A 45 15.89 3.38 7.35
CA ALA A 45 14.72 4.29 7.37
C ALA A 45 13.61 3.77 8.27
N LEU A 46 13.33 2.47 8.25
CA LEU A 46 12.36 1.85 9.15
C LEU A 46 12.81 1.94 10.61
N LYS A 47 14.09 1.64 10.89
CA LYS A 47 14.65 1.83 12.24
C LYS A 47 14.48 3.27 12.73
N HIS A 48 14.78 4.25 11.88
CA HIS A 48 14.60 5.66 12.18
C HIS A 48 13.14 5.99 12.52
N ILE A 49 12.18 5.50 11.74
CA ILE A 49 10.75 5.67 12.02
C ILE A 49 10.35 5.06 13.36
N TYR A 50 10.79 3.83 13.66
CA TYR A 50 10.45 3.19 14.93
C TYR A 50 11.04 3.88 16.14
N LEU A 51 12.27 4.37 16.05
CA LEU A 51 12.96 5.00 17.18
C LEU A 51 12.59 6.47 17.38
N ASN A 52 12.31 7.21 16.30
CA ASN A 52 12.18 8.67 16.37
C ASN A 52 10.75 9.18 16.05
N HIS A 53 9.92 8.37 15.40
CA HIS A 53 8.58 8.79 14.94
C HIS A 53 7.45 7.88 15.47
N GLY A 54 7.68 7.13 16.54
CA GLY A 54 6.65 6.32 17.20
C GLY A 54 6.17 5.10 16.41
N GLY A 55 6.90 4.70 15.35
CA GLY A 55 6.58 3.54 14.52
C GLY A 55 5.62 3.83 13.37
N LEU A 56 5.31 2.78 12.62
CA LEU A 56 4.55 2.91 11.37
C LEU A 56 3.11 3.35 11.59
N GLU A 57 2.39 2.74 12.54
CA GLU A 57 1.01 3.14 12.81
C GLU A 57 0.91 4.62 13.16
N PHE A 58 1.77 5.09 14.08
CA PHE A 58 1.77 6.48 14.47
C PHE A 58 2.05 7.40 13.29
N THR A 59 3.03 7.06 12.46
CA THR A 59 3.41 7.83 11.27
C THR A 59 2.26 7.96 10.28
N PHE A 60 1.51 6.87 10.03
CA PHE A 60 0.35 6.90 9.13
C PHE A 60 -0.91 7.49 9.77
N SER A 61 -1.04 7.50 11.10
CA SER A 61 -2.23 7.99 11.81
C SER A 61 -2.21 9.49 12.14
N GLN A 62 -1.21 10.23 11.67
CA GLN A 62 -1.21 11.69 11.81
C GLN A 62 -2.48 12.26 11.16
N LYS A 63 -3.18 13.15 11.89
CA LYS A 63 -4.47 13.72 11.44
C LYS A 63 -4.29 14.76 10.32
N LEU A 64 -3.68 14.37 9.21
CA LEU A 64 -3.43 15.22 8.05
C LEU A 64 -4.62 15.24 7.10
N ASP A 65 -5.33 14.12 7.03
CA ASP A 65 -6.57 13.96 6.31
C ASP A 65 -7.46 12.96 7.07
N LEU A 66 -8.73 13.28 7.26
CA LEU A 66 -9.68 12.42 7.99
C LEU A 66 -10.55 11.59 7.06
N GLU A 67 -10.53 11.90 5.76
CA GLU A 67 -11.36 11.22 4.76
C GLU A 67 -10.56 10.21 3.94
N ARG A 68 -9.27 10.52 3.69
CA ARG A 68 -8.40 9.73 2.82
C ARG A 68 -6.96 9.71 3.34
N MET A 69 -6.24 8.66 2.96
CA MET A 69 -4.85 8.46 3.40
C MET A 69 -3.79 9.13 2.53
N ASP A 70 -4.16 9.91 1.51
CA ASP A 70 -3.22 10.47 0.53
C ASP A 70 -2.14 11.34 1.15
N LYS A 71 -2.53 12.28 2.02
CA LYS A 71 -1.60 13.16 2.74
C LYS A 71 -0.77 12.39 3.76
N ASN A 72 -1.36 11.38 4.40
CA ASN A 72 -0.68 10.53 5.38
C ASN A 72 0.38 9.66 4.70
N ILE A 73 0.09 9.10 3.53
CA ILE A 73 1.07 8.37 2.70
C ILE A 73 2.20 9.29 2.23
N ASN A 74 1.89 10.52 1.81
CA ASN A 74 2.91 11.50 1.44
C ASN A 74 3.80 11.87 2.64
N ASN A 75 3.21 12.09 3.82
CA ASN A 75 3.95 12.35 5.05
C ASN A 75 4.86 11.17 5.43
N PHE A 76 4.33 9.94 5.41
CA PHE A 76 5.14 8.74 5.59
C PHE A 76 6.34 8.74 4.64
N LYS A 77 6.12 9.03 3.35
CA LYS A 77 7.21 9.10 2.37
C LYS A 77 8.26 10.14 2.72
N LYS A 78 7.87 11.32 3.20
CA LYS A 78 8.81 12.36 3.64
C LYS A 78 9.67 11.89 4.80
N LEU A 79 9.06 11.31 5.83
CA LEU A 79 9.77 10.79 6.99
C LEU A 79 10.65 9.58 6.63
N PHE A 80 10.18 8.72 5.74
CA PHE A 80 10.93 7.56 5.27
C PHE A 80 12.20 7.97 4.52
N PHE A 81 12.19 9.12 3.82
CA PHE A 81 13.33 9.66 3.10
C PHE A 81 14.00 10.84 3.81
N GLU A 82 13.88 10.94 5.13
CA GLU A 82 14.52 11.98 5.93
C GLU A 82 16.03 11.77 6.04
N LEU A 83 16.48 10.51 6.09
CA LEU A 83 17.92 10.18 6.12
C LEU A 83 18.58 10.42 4.75
N PRO A 84 19.89 10.73 4.70
CA PRO A 84 20.63 10.84 3.44
C PRO A 84 20.50 9.57 2.58
N HIS A 85 20.15 9.73 1.30
CA HIS A 85 19.90 8.63 0.37
C HIS A 85 20.16 9.02 -1.09
N GLU A 86 20.33 8.01 -1.93
CA GLU A 86 20.33 8.19 -3.38
C GLU A 86 18.90 8.48 -3.87
N LYS A 87 18.72 9.55 -4.65
CA LYS A 87 17.41 9.96 -5.19
C LYS A 87 16.66 8.84 -5.93
N ARG A 88 17.39 7.93 -6.59
CA ARG A 88 16.78 6.80 -7.31
C ARG A 88 15.98 5.85 -6.42
N ILE A 89 16.26 5.80 -5.10
CA ILE A 89 15.57 4.92 -4.14
C ILE A 89 14.12 5.37 -3.94
N GLU A 90 13.84 6.66 -4.07
CA GLU A 90 12.51 7.24 -3.87
C GLU A 90 11.41 6.61 -4.75
N LYS A 91 11.78 6.04 -5.92
CA LYS A 91 10.84 5.35 -6.82
C LYS A 91 10.18 4.13 -6.21
N HIS A 92 10.76 3.55 -5.15
CA HIS A 92 10.22 2.36 -4.49
C HIS A 92 9.07 2.67 -3.52
N VAL A 93 8.90 3.95 -3.14
CA VAL A 93 7.80 4.41 -2.29
C VAL A 93 6.95 5.39 -3.09
N SER A 94 5.73 4.97 -3.40
CA SER A 94 4.79 5.75 -4.21
C SER A 94 4.31 7.01 -3.49
N ASP A 95 3.89 8.03 -4.26
CA ASP A 95 3.42 9.30 -3.75
C ASP A 95 2.07 9.67 -4.38
N PRO A 96 0.96 9.61 -3.63
CA PRO A 96 -0.35 9.99 -4.13
C PRO A 96 -0.43 11.45 -4.57
N LEU A 97 0.26 12.37 -3.88
CA LEU A 97 0.24 13.80 -4.23
C LEU A 97 1.02 14.09 -5.52
N LYS A 98 1.80 13.12 -6.01
CA LYS A 98 2.44 13.15 -7.34
C LYS A 98 1.70 12.29 -8.38
N GLY A 99 0.45 11.93 -8.11
CA GLY A 99 -0.44 11.25 -9.06
C GLY A 99 -0.39 9.72 -9.03
N SER A 100 0.32 9.09 -8.10
CA SER A 100 0.34 7.63 -7.98
C SER A 100 -0.87 7.09 -7.22
N ALA A 101 -1.52 6.04 -7.73
CA ALA A 101 -2.55 5.31 -6.97
C ALA A 101 -2.00 4.56 -5.73
N ALA A 102 -0.70 4.58 -5.49
CA ALA A 102 0.00 4.00 -4.33
C ALA A 102 -0.47 2.58 -3.93
N LYS A 103 -0.78 1.73 -4.91
CA LYS A 103 -1.39 0.40 -4.71
C LYS A 103 -0.79 -0.38 -3.53
N ARG A 104 0.56 -0.48 -3.47
CA ARG A 104 1.23 -1.29 -2.44
C ARG A 104 1.06 -0.73 -1.03
N LEU A 105 1.03 0.60 -0.89
CA LEU A 105 0.80 1.25 0.41
C LEU A 105 -0.66 1.15 0.81
N ASN A 106 -1.61 1.31 -0.12
CA ASN A 106 -3.02 1.09 0.15
C ASN A 106 -3.31 -0.38 0.53
N MET A 107 -2.65 -1.35 -0.13
CA MET A 107 -2.73 -2.76 0.25
C MET A 107 -2.19 -3.00 1.67
N TYR A 108 -1.03 -2.41 1.98
CA TYR A 108 -0.42 -2.50 3.31
C TYR A 108 -1.34 -1.91 4.39
N LEU A 109 -1.86 -0.70 4.17
CA LEU A 109 -2.81 -0.04 5.08
C LEU A 109 -4.06 -0.89 5.28
N ARG A 110 -4.59 -1.46 4.21
CA ARG A 110 -5.73 -2.37 4.29
C ARG A 110 -5.44 -3.54 5.23
N TRP A 111 -4.31 -4.24 5.05
CA TRP A 111 -3.93 -5.37 5.90
C TRP A 111 -3.80 -4.98 7.38
N MET A 112 -3.23 -3.81 7.66
CA MET A 112 -2.99 -3.37 9.04
C MET A 112 -4.27 -2.92 9.75
N VAL A 113 -5.22 -2.31 9.03
CA VAL A 113 -6.38 -1.60 9.60
C VAL A 113 -7.65 -2.43 9.59
N ARG A 114 -7.94 -3.19 8.51
CA ARG A 114 -9.20 -3.93 8.43
C ARG A 114 -9.21 -5.13 9.37
N PRO A 115 -10.37 -5.38 10.05
CA PRO A 115 -10.49 -6.49 10.99
C PRO A 115 -10.17 -7.85 10.36
N ALA A 116 -9.51 -8.71 11.12
CA ALA A 116 -9.04 -10.05 10.70
C ALA A 116 -10.15 -11.09 10.50
N LYS A 117 -11.42 -10.68 10.35
CA LYS A 117 -12.59 -11.59 10.29
C LYS A 117 -12.47 -12.70 9.23
N ASN A 118 -11.80 -12.42 8.11
CA ASN A 118 -11.68 -13.35 6.98
C ASN A 118 -10.25 -13.94 6.86
N LYS A 119 -9.41 -13.82 7.88
CA LYS A 119 -8.01 -14.32 7.92
C LYS A 119 -7.11 -13.79 6.78
N VAL A 120 -7.47 -12.68 6.18
CA VAL A 120 -6.73 -12.04 5.09
C VAL A 120 -6.04 -10.77 5.58
N ASP A 121 -6.79 -9.95 6.30
CA ASP A 121 -6.30 -8.72 6.91
C ASP A 121 -5.85 -9.02 8.35
N PHE A 122 -4.92 -8.23 8.91
CA PHE A 122 -4.39 -8.44 10.27
C PHE A 122 -5.18 -7.66 11.31
N GLY A 123 -5.65 -6.46 10.98
CA GLY A 123 -6.47 -5.63 11.87
C GLY A 123 -5.76 -5.29 13.19
N ILE A 124 -4.50 -4.94 13.13
CA ILE A 124 -3.66 -4.66 14.32
C ILE A 124 -3.44 -3.18 14.57
N TRP A 125 -3.96 -2.29 13.69
CA TRP A 125 -3.91 -0.85 13.84
C TRP A 125 -5.29 -0.30 14.19
N ASP A 126 -5.37 0.45 15.29
CA ASP A 126 -6.63 0.97 15.83
C ASP A 126 -6.79 2.48 15.61
N ARG A 127 -5.71 3.19 15.25
CA ARG A 127 -5.72 4.66 15.09
C ARG A 127 -6.30 5.12 13.76
N ILE A 128 -6.44 4.23 12.79
CA ILE A 128 -6.96 4.49 11.44
C ILE A 128 -8.25 3.69 11.26
N LYS A 129 -9.27 4.33 10.71
CA LYS A 129 -10.56 3.67 10.45
C LYS A 129 -10.60 3.07 9.03
N PRO A 130 -11.30 1.94 8.82
CA PRO A 130 -11.50 1.38 7.49
C PRO A 130 -12.12 2.38 6.50
N SER A 131 -12.98 3.29 6.97
CA SER A 131 -13.59 4.36 6.17
C SER A 131 -12.59 5.32 5.51
N GLN A 132 -11.37 5.43 6.04
CA GLN A 132 -10.31 6.30 5.51
C GLN A 132 -9.47 5.63 4.42
N LEU A 133 -9.59 4.31 4.28
CA LEU A 133 -8.78 3.53 3.35
C LEU A 133 -9.20 3.76 1.90
N SER A 134 -8.25 3.55 0.99
CA SER A 134 -8.44 3.57 -0.45
C SER A 134 -8.23 2.18 -1.05
N CYS A 135 -9.01 1.85 -2.07
CA CYS A 135 -8.93 0.55 -2.75
C CYS A 135 -7.56 0.38 -3.43
N PRO A 136 -6.88 -0.77 -3.24
CA PRO A 136 -5.61 -1.07 -3.92
C PRO A 136 -5.81 -1.23 -5.44
N LEU A 137 -5.83 -0.12 -6.17
CA LEU A 137 -6.11 -0.08 -7.61
C LEU A 137 -4.95 -0.66 -8.42
N ASP A 138 -5.21 -1.74 -9.17
CA ASP A 138 -4.28 -2.31 -10.13
C ASP A 138 -4.93 -2.52 -11.52
N ILE A 139 -4.26 -3.28 -12.40
CA ILE A 139 -4.77 -3.55 -13.76
C ILE A 139 -6.07 -4.36 -13.68
N HIS A 140 -6.14 -5.38 -12.84
CA HIS A 140 -7.30 -6.28 -12.74
C HIS A 140 -8.49 -5.58 -12.10
N SER A 141 -8.31 -5.00 -10.92
CA SER A 141 -9.37 -4.23 -10.24
C SER A 141 -9.80 -3.00 -11.06
N GLY A 142 -8.87 -2.34 -11.76
CA GLY A 142 -9.18 -1.22 -12.64
C GLY A 142 -9.99 -1.61 -13.88
N ASN A 143 -9.70 -2.78 -14.49
CA ASN A 143 -10.48 -3.28 -15.62
C ASN A 143 -11.90 -3.67 -15.18
N ALA A 144 -12.03 -4.39 -14.07
CA ALA A 144 -13.34 -4.72 -13.50
C ALA A 144 -14.15 -3.46 -13.15
N ALA A 145 -13.53 -2.49 -12.49
CA ALA A 145 -14.20 -1.25 -12.14
C ALA A 145 -14.68 -0.44 -13.36
N ARG A 146 -13.93 -0.45 -14.46
CA ARG A 146 -14.35 0.17 -15.74
C ARG A 146 -15.51 -0.60 -16.37
N SER A 147 -15.45 -1.91 -16.42
CA SER A 147 -16.53 -2.74 -16.96
C SER A 147 -17.83 -2.57 -16.20
N LEU A 148 -17.75 -2.35 -14.87
CA LEU A 148 -18.88 -2.06 -14.00
C LEU A 148 -19.33 -0.57 -14.04
N GLY A 149 -18.66 0.28 -14.82
CA GLY A 149 -18.99 1.71 -14.89
C GLY A 149 -18.63 2.51 -13.62
N LEU A 150 -17.84 1.93 -12.69
CA LEU A 150 -17.44 2.58 -11.45
C LEU A 150 -16.38 3.66 -11.69
N ILE A 151 -15.54 3.51 -12.72
CA ILE A 151 -14.56 4.50 -13.15
C ILE A 151 -14.58 4.68 -14.66
N LYS A 152 -14.38 5.93 -15.10
CA LYS A 152 -14.30 6.30 -16.53
C LYS A 152 -12.86 6.50 -17.00
N ARG A 153 -11.97 6.86 -16.06
CA ARG A 153 -10.57 7.16 -16.34
C ARG A 153 -9.81 5.92 -16.81
N LYS A 154 -9.06 6.05 -17.93
CA LYS A 154 -8.32 4.94 -18.56
C LYS A 154 -7.06 4.53 -17.76
N GLN A 155 -6.34 5.50 -17.16
CA GLN A 155 -5.12 5.24 -16.38
C GLN A 155 -5.48 4.80 -14.96
N ASN A 156 -4.67 3.89 -14.38
CA ASN A 156 -4.74 3.50 -12.97
C ASN A 156 -3.83 4.41 -12.13
N ASP A 157 -4.20 5.68 -12.05
CA ASP A 157 -3.49 6.71 -11.29
C ASP A 157 -4.34 7.22 -10.11
N GLN A 158 -3.84 8.22 -9.39
CA GLN A 158 -4.54 8.79 -8.24
C GLN A 158 -5.94 9.32 -8.57
N LYS A 159 -6.13 9.90 -9.75
CA LYS A 159 -7.45 10.41 -10.16
C LYS A 159 -8.46 9.28 -10.36
N ALA A 160 -8.03 8.17 -10.97
CA ALA A 160 -8.89 6.98 -11.09
C ALA A 160 -9.20 6.36 -9.73
N LEU A 161 -8.22 6.38 -8.80
CA LEU A 161 -8.45 5.89 -7.44
C LEU A 161 -9.46 6.74 -6.68
N VAL A 162 -9.41 8.06 -6.81
CA VAL A 162 -10.41 8.96 -6.21
C VAL A 162 -11.81 8.64 -6.74
N GLU A 163 -11.95 8.54 -8.07
CA GLU A 163 -13.22 8.20 -8.73
C GLU A 163 -13.78 6.87 -8.24
N LEU A 164 -12.92 5.83 -8.10
CA LEU A 164 -13.32 4.54 -7.57
C LEU A 164 -13.75 4.63 -6.10
N ASP A 165 -12.95 5.26 -5.27
CA ASP A 165 -13.21 5.37 -3.83
C ASP A 165 -14.51 6.11 -3.52
N GLU A 166 -14.86 7.14 -4.29
CA GLU A 166 -16.14 7.85 -4.18
C GLU A 166 -17.31 6.89 -4.41
N ARG A 167 -17.24 6.07 -5.48
CA ARG A 167 -18.27 5.06 -5.77
C ARG A 167 -18.36 3.97 -4.71
N LEU A 168 -17.23 3.47 -4.22
CA LEU A 168 -17.22 2.44 -3.19
C LEU A 168 -17.75 2.96 -1.84
N ARG A 169 -17.57 4.25 -1.54
CA ARG A 169 -18.15 4.90 -0.34
C ARG A 169 -19.66 5.10 -0.45
N GLU A 170 -20.20 5.27 -1.66
CA GLU A 170 -21.66 5.26 -1.87
C GLU A 170 -22.27 3.90 -1.46
N PHE A 171 -21.55 2.78 -1.69
CA PHE A 171 -22.02 1.44 -1.30
C PHE A 171 -21.81 1.15 0.19
N ASP A 172 -20.66 1.53 0.73
CA ASP A 172 -20.35 1.41 2.16
C ASP A 172 -19.37 2.50 2.62
N PRO A 173 -19.86 3.55 3.28
CA PRO A 173 -19.02 4.62 3.77
C PRO A 173 -18.10 4.20 4.93
N ASN A 174 -18.42 3.11 5.64
CA ASN A 174 -17.64 2.65 6.79
C ASN A 174 -16.48 1.72 6.40
N ASP A 175 -16.61 0.97 5.29
CA ASP A 175 -15.57 0.05 4.81
C ASP A 175 -15.59 -0.06 3.27
N PRO A 176 -15.21 1.00 2.55
CA PRO A 176 -15.25 1.03 1.08
C PRO A 176 -14.31 -0.01 0.45
N VAL A 177 -13.23 -0.40 1.15
CA VAL A 177 -12.24 -1.34 0.62
C VAL A 177 -12.64 -2.81 0.77
N LYS A 178 -13.79 -3.12 1.36
CA LYS A 178 -14.30 -4.49 1.42
C LYS A 178 -14.56 -5.10 0.03
N TYR A 179 -14.78 -4.25 -0.97
CA TYR A 179 -15.05 -4.66 -2.34
C TYR A 179 -13.80 -5.00 -3.17
N ASP A 180 -12.59 -4.74 -2.64
CA ASP A 180 -11.34 -4.94 -3.37
C ASP A 180 -11.17 -6.38 -3.91
N PHE A 181 -11.46 -7.40 -3.09
CA PHE A 181 -11.37 -8.80 -3.55
C PHE A 181 -12.37 -9.15 -4.64
N ALA A 182 -13.58 -8.59 -4.56
CA ALA A 182 -14.57 -8.80 -5.60
C ALA A 182 -14.11 -8.18 -6.93
N LEU A 183 -13.61 -6.95 -6.89
CA LEU A 183 -13.07 -6.27 -8.07
C LEU A 183 -11.85 -7.01 -8.64
N PHE A 184 -10.92 -7.44 -7.78
CA PHE A 184 -9.75 -8.19 -8.21
C PHE A 184 -10.15 -9.54 -8.81
N GLY A 185 -11.02 -10.30 -8.15
CA GLY A 185 -11.49 -11.60 -8.61
C GLY A 185 -12.22 -11.53 -9.95
N LEU A 186 -13.07 -10.53 -10.15
CA LEU A 186 -13.71 -10.26 -11.42
C LEU A 186 -12.69 -9.91 -12.51
N GLY A 187 -11.70 -9.08 -12.17
CA GLY A 187 -10.68 -8.63 -13.13
C GLY A 187 -9.68 -9.72 -13.53
N VAL A 188 -9.44 -10.72 -12.68
CA VAL A 188 -8.58 -11.88 -13.00
C VAL A 188 -9.33 -12.90 -13.87
N ASN A 189 -10.66 -12.98 -13.73
CA ASN A 189 -11.47 -13.85 -14.56
C ASN A 189 -11.63 -13.26 -15.97
N GLU A 190 -10.80 -13.71 -16.92
CA GLU A 190 -10.75 -13.22 -18.32
C GLU A 190 -12.10 -13.28 -19.07
N LYS A 191 -13.10 -13.98 -18.52
CA LYS A 191 -14.45 -14.08 -19.04
C LYS A 191 -15.34 -12.88 -18.70
N PHE A 192 -14.88 -11.95 -17.84
CA PHE A 192 -15.63 -10.74 -17.52
C PHE A 192 -15.42 -9.67 -18.62
N ASN A 193 -16.00 -9.93 -19.79
CA ASN A 193 -16.06 -8.99 -20.90
C ASN A 193 -17.39 -8.21 -20.83
N ASN A 194 -17.40 -6.98 -21.39
CA ASN A 194 -18.59 -6.10 -21.47
C ASN A 194 -19.88 -6.78 -22.01
N ASN A 195 -19.75 -7.94 -22.67
CA ASN A 195 -20.89 -8.71 -23.18
C ASN A 195 -21.68 -9.47 -22.09
N ASP A 196 -21.10 -9.65 -20.89
CA ASP A 196 -21.76 -10.40 -19.81
C ASP A 196 -22.63 -9.50 -18.91
N LEU A 197 -22.37 -8.18 -18.91
CA LEU A 197 -23.23 -7.21 -18.21
C LEU A 197 -24.64 -7.12 -18.80
N ASN A 198 -24.80 -7.33 -20.10
CA ASN A 198 -26.10 -7.33 -20.78
C ASN A 198 -26.94 -8.59 -20.51
N LYS A 199 -26.40 -9.56 -19.75
CA LYS A 199 -27.13 -10.79 -19.36
C LYS A 199 -27.61 -10.78 -17.91
N ILE A 200 -27.26 -9.73 -17.14
CA ILE A 200 -27.55 -9.63 -15.70
C ILE A 200 -28.63 -8.56 -15.42
N VAL A 201 -29.02 -7.78 -16.46
CA VAL A 201 -30.14 -6.81 -16.37
C VAL A 201 -31.42 -7.38 -16.91
#